data_90a11bdb9287ba6683288798c1b6ffb9
#
_entry.id   90a11bdb9287ba6683288798c1b6ffb9
#
_cell.length_a   1.000
_cell.length_b   1.000
_cell.length_c   1.000
_cell.angle_alpha   90.00
_cell.angle_beta   90.00
_cell.angle_gamma   90.00
#
_symmetry.space_group_name_H-M   'P 1'
#
loop_
_entity.id
_entity.type
_entity.pdbx_description
1 polymer ?
#
loop_
_entity_poly.entity_id
_entity_poly.type
_entity_poly.pdbx_seq_one_letter_code
_entity_poly.pdbx_strand_id
1 'polypeptide(L)'
;MRKLECRREALFQYRGLPPVGMAVSMALQHLVAMIVGCVTPAIIIANVAGLAHDQRVLLIQASLVMSAVTTLLQLFPIGGRFGAGLPVVFGVSFAYLPSMQAIVSGSGGLAAVSGAMIVGGAVAALVGIFIKPIRRLFPPVITGTVVFTIGLSLYPTAINYMAGGTGNTYESVVVQRGLPEALVYGSWQNWAIAAFTLAVVLVLTNRGRSIFKLASILLGILAGYAVAFGAGMVDLSGIAGAGWFSLPEFLPFGVTFEPSACVALGLLFAINAIQAIGDLTATTVGGMDREPTTQELRGGIAAYGVSNILTALLGGLPTATYSQNVGIVATNKVVNRNVFALTGAFLLLAGIIPKFSAVLTTIPQCVLGGATAAVFSTIAMTGMKLIAAEGLTARNTTIVGLSAALGVGISQAAEALAQFPEAVTTIFGKSPVVVATLMAVLLNLVLPREEKSEK
;
A
#
# COMPACT_ATOMS: atom_id res chain seq x y z
N MET A 1 28.72 -8.14 -31.27
CA MET A 1 27.34 -8.68 -31.18
C MET A 1 27.21 -9.71 -30.05
N ARG A 2 27.93 -10.81 -30.03
CA ARG A 2 27.81 -11.89 -29.00
C ARG A 2 27.90 -11.43 -27.52
N LYS A 3 28.76 -10.42 -27.18
CA LYS A 3 28.82 -9.84 -25.81
C LYS A 3 27.58 -9.00 -25.43
N LEU A 4 26.94 -8.37 -26.39
CA LEU A 4 25.70 -7.60 -26.17
C LEU A 4 24.48 -8.51 -26.03
N GLU A 5 24.43 -9.60 -26.77
CA GLU A 5 23.39 -10.64 -26.65
C GLU A 5 23.47 -11.32 -25.28
N CYS A 6 24.64 -11.78 -24.85
CA CYS A 6 24.86 -12.39 -23.54
C CYS A 6 24.50 -11.44 -22.39
N ARG A 7 24.69 -10.11 -22.54
CA ARG A 7 24.27 -9.11 -21.55
C ARG A 7 22.74 -8.86 -21.56
N ARG A 8 22.06 -9.01 -22.72
CA ARG A 8 20.60 -8.92 -22.78
C ARG A 8 19.94 -10.12 -22.10
N GLU A 9 20.48 -11.32 -22.29
CA GLU A 9 20.03 -12.55 -21.62
C GLU A 9 20.15 -12.45 -20.09
N ALA A 10 21.12 -11.66 -19.57
CA ALA A 10 21.29 -11.42 -18.15
C ALA A 10 20.06 -10.75 -17.50
N LEU A 11 19.19 -10.05 -18.24
CA LEU A 11 17.93 -9.51 -17.71
C LEU A 11 16.98 -10.60 -17.22
N PHE A 12 16.98 -11.75 -17.86
CA PHE A 12 16.15 -12.90 -17.58
C PHE A 12 16.77 -13.90 -16.60
N GLN A 13 17.97 -13.57 -16.09
CA GLN A 13 18.69 -14.35 -15.08
C GLN A 13 18.77 -13.54 -13.79
N TYR A 14 18.58 -14.19 -12.65
CA TYR A 14 18.63 -13.52 -11.34
C TYR A 14 20.01 -12.87 -11.09
N ARG A 15 21.08 -13.49 -11.52
CA ARG A 15 22.46 -13.00 -11.43
C ARG A 15 23.02 -12.68 -12.82
N GLY A 16 23.87 -11.68 -12.90
CA GLY A 16 24.48 -11.22 -14.15
C GLY A 16 24.47 -9.70 -14.23
N LEU A 17 25.23 -9.15 -15.19
CA LEU A 17 25.33 -7.70 -15.43
C LEU A 17 24.61 -7.36 -16.74
N PRO A 18 23.34 -6.90 -16.66
CA PRO A 18 22.60 -6.45 -17.84
C PRO A 18 23.18 -5.15 -18.39
N PRO A 19 22.85 -4.77 -19.65
CA PRO A 19 23.19 -3.46 -20.18
C PRO A 19 22.59 -2.36 -19.30
N VAL A 20 23.40 -1.38 -18.88
CA VAL A 20 23.00 -0.34 -17.93
C VAL A 20 21.73 0.41 -18.39
N GLY A 21 21.68 0.84 -19.65
CA GLY A 21 20.50 1.55 -20.17
C GLY A 21 19.20 0.72 -20.10
N MET A 22 19.26 -0.59 -20.35
CA MET A 22 18.11 -1.48 -20.22
C MET A 22 17.75 -1.70 -18.75
N ALA A 23 18.74 -1.90 -17.87
CA ALA A 23 18.53 -2.07 -16.45
C ALA A 23 17.87 -0.83 -15.84
N VAL A 24 18.33 0.38 -16.18
CA VAL A 24 17.74 1.65 -15.75
C VAL A 24 16.31 1.79 -16.27
N SER A 25 16.06 1.50 -17.55
CA SER A 25 14.70 1.56 -18.12
C SER A 25 13.72 0.63 -17.40
N MET A 26 14.14 -0.63 -17.12
CA MET A 26 13.31 -1.59 -16.39
C MET A 26 13.14 -1.18 -14.92
N ALA A 27 14.17 -0.66 -14.27
CA ALA A 27 14.09 -0.16 -12.89
C ALA A 27 13.13 1.02 -12.79
N LEU A 28 13.17 1.96 -13.73
CA LEU A 28 12.22 3.08 -13.80
C LEU A 28 10.79 2.59 -14.03
N GLN A 29 10.59 1.54 -14.82
CA GLN A 29 9.27 0.93 -15.00
C GLN A 29 8.68 0.42 -13.68
N HIS A 30 9.51 -0.27 -12.86
CA HIS A 30 9.11 -0.72 -11.54
C HIS A 30 8.85 0.45 -10.58
N LEU A 31 9.71 1.48 -10.60
CA LEU A 31 9.55 2.68 -9.79
C LEU A 31 8.24 3.41 -10.11
N VAL A 32 7.96 3.65 -11.40
CA VAL A 32 6.76 4.35 -11.85
C VAL A 32 5.49 3.59 -11.46
N ALA A 33 5.52 2.26 -11.51
CA ALA A 33 4.38 1.44 -11.11
C ALA A 33 4.06 1.51 -9.60
N MET A 34 5.04 1.82 -8.75
CA MET A 34 4.89 1.76 -7.30
C MET A 34 4.95 3.12 -6.58
N ILE A 35 5.61 4.15 -7.15
CA ILE A 35 5.91 5.39 -6.42
C ILE A 35 4.65 6.07 -5.87
N VAL A 36 3.58 6.11 -6.65
CA VAL A 36 2.29 6.67 -6.23
C VAL A 36 1.70 5.87 -5.08
N GLY A 37 1.77 4.54 -5.17
CA GLY A 37 1.33 3.64 -4.10
C GLY A 37 2.11 3.81 -2.80
N CYS A 38 3.40 4.15 -2.87
CA CYS A 38 4.22 4.42 -1.69
C CYS A 38 3.90 5.78 -1.04
N VAL A 39 3.63 6.80 -1.85
CA VAL A 39 3.47 8.18 -1.39
C VAL A 39 2.05 8.49 -0.94
N THR A 40 1.05 8.02 -1.68
CA THR A 40 -0.35 8.39 -1.43
C THR A 40 -0.85 8.01 -0.04
N PRO A 41 -0.59 6.78 0.50
CA PRO A 41 -1.00 6.46 1.87
C PRO A 41 -0.35 7.38 2.91
N ALA A 42 0.91 7.78 2.70
CA ALA A 42 1.62 8.69 3.60
C ALA A 42 0.98 10.08 3.60
N ILE A 43 0.60 10.61 2.43
CA ILE A 43 -0.12 11.88 2.32
C ILE A 43 -1.49 11.78 3.00
N ILE A 44 -2.23 10.68 2.79
CA ILE A 44 -3.55 10.47 3.39
C ILE A 44 -3.44 10.46 4.93
N ILE A 45 -2.51 9.69 5.47
CA ILE A 45 -2.30 9.60 6.92
C ILE A 45 -1.81 10.92 7.49
N ALA A 46 -0.90 11.62 6.81
CA ALA A 46 -0.44 12.95 7.22
C ALA A 46 -1.58 13.97 7.30
N ASN A 47 -2.52 13.92 6.36
CA ASN A 47 -3.70 14.79 6.35
C ASN A 47 -4.67 14.44 7.49
N VAL A 48 -4.96 13.14 7.70
CA VAL A 48 -5.83 12.69 8.79
C VAL A 48 -5.24 13.03 10.16
N ALA A 49 -3.91 12.90 10.31
CA ALA A 49 -3.19 13.26 11.52
C ALA A 49 -3.05 14.78 11.75
N GLY A 50 -3.44 15.62 10.78
CA GLY A 50 -3.28 17.07 10.86
C GLY A 50 -1.81 17.52 10.98
N LEU A 51 -0.86 16.78 10.40
CA LEU A 51 0.56 17.05 10.54
C LEU A 51 0.96 18.41 9.96
N ALA A 52 1.89 19.09 10.61
CA ALA A 52 2.58 20.25 10.06
C ALA A 52 3.37 19.88 8.80
N HIS A 53 3.71 20.85 7.96
CA HIS A 53 4.38 20.62 6.67
C HIS A 53 5.66 19.78 6.81
N ASP A 54 6.53 20.12 7.75
CA ASP A 54 7.81 19.41 7.96
C ASP A 54 7.60 17.96 8.39
N GLN A 55 6.62 17.71 9.25
CA GLN A 55 6.24 16.36 9.68
C GLN A 55 5.64 15.51 8.53
N ARG A 56 4.88 16.15 7.62
CA ARG A 56 4.39 15.49 6.40
C ARG A 56 5.53 15.06 5.49
N VAL A 57 6.49 15.95 5.27
CA VAL A 57 7.70 15.68 4.49
C VAL A 57 8.47 14.51 5.11
N LEU A 58 8.68 14.54 6.42
CA LEU A 58 9.39 13.49 7.16
C LEU A 58 8.69 12.13 7.05
N LEU A 59 7.36 12.08 7.21
CA LEU A 59 6.58 10.83 7.08
C LEU A 59 6.73 10.21 5.68
N ILE A 60 6.67 11.05 4.62
CA ILE A 60 6.83 10.59 3.24
C ILE A 60 8.26 10.10 3.00
N GLN A 61 9.26 10.85 3.47
CA GLN A 61 10.66 10.47 3.36
C GLN A 61 10.96 9.13 4.03
N ALA A 62 10.58 8.98 5.30
CA ALA A 62 10.77 7.76 6.06
C ALA A 62 10.10 6.56 5.36
N SER A 63 8.89 6.77 4.83
CA SER A 63 8.14 5.75 4.09
C SER A 63 8.85 5.32 2.80
N LEU A 64 9.42 6.26 2.03
CA LEU A 64 10.17 5.95 0.82
C LEU A 64 11.51 5.27 1.12
N VAL A 65 12.26 5.78 2.10
CA VAL A 65 13.55 5.19 2.52
C VAL A 65 13.33 3.76 3.00
N MET A 66 12.31 3.53 3.83
CA MET A 66 12.05 2.19 4.36
C MET A 66 11.49 1.22 3.30
N SER A 67 10.76 1.72 2.31
CA SER A 67 10.39 0.93 1.14
C SER A 67 11.63 0.47 0.36
N ALA A 68 12.60 1.37 0.19
CA ALA A 68 13.89 1.04 -0.44
C ALA A 68 14.68 0.02 0.38
N VAL A 69 14.85 0.26 1.67
CA VAL A 69 15.60 -0.63 2.59
C VAL A 69 14.96 -2.02 2.62
N THR A 70 13.63 -2.11 2.75
CA THR A 70 12.92 -3.39 2.73
C THR A 70 13.11 -4.12 1.41
N THR A 71 13.02 -3.42 0.28
CA THR A 71 13.26 -4.01 -1.05
C THR A 71 14.68 -4.55 -1.18
N LEU A 72 15.69 -3.78 -0.76
CA LEU A 72 17.09 -4.19 -0.82
C LEU A 72 17.38 -5.37 0.13
N LEU A 73 16.78 -5.38 1.32
CA LEU A 73 16.91 -6.49 2.28
C LEU A 73 16.31 -7.79 1.72
N GLN A 74 15.18 -7.69 1.03
CA GLN A 74 14.56 -8.85 0.38
C GLN A 74 15.40 -9.38 -0.77
N LEU A 75 16.05 -8.49 -1.51
CA LEU A 75 16.86 -8.80 -2.68
C LEU A 75 18.24 -9.39 -2.31
N PHE A 76 18.82 -8.90 -1.21
CA PHE A 76 20.14 -9.28 -0.71
C PHE A 76 20.04 -9.87 0.71
N PRO A 77 19.69 -11.18 0.85
CA PRO A 77 19.48 -11.79 2.15
C PRO A 77 20.72 -11.72 3.04
N ILE A 78 20.56 -11.21 4.26
CA ILE A 78 21.63 -11.18 5.25
C ILE A 78 21.91 -12.62 5.73
N GLY A 79 23.18 -13.02 5.68
CA GLY A 79 23.60 -14.39 6.03
C GLY A 79 22.97 -15.47 5.15
N GLY A 80 22.42 -15.11 3.97
CA GLY A 80 21.74 -16.01 3.05
C GLY A 80 20.41 -16.58 3.55
N ARG A 81 19.91 -16.11 4.69
CA ARG A 81 18.69 -16.63 5.34
C ARG A 81 17.65 -15.57 5.68
N PHE A 82 18.06 -14.33 5.89
CA PHE A 82 17.19 -13.23 6.29
C PHE A 82 16.94 -12.32 5.10
N GLY A 83 15.83 -12.50 4.42
CA GLY A 83 15.42 -11.94 3.13
C GLY A 83 15.00 -13.06 2.19
N ALA A 84 14.20 -12.75 1.18
CA ALA A 84 13.71 -13.74 0.22
C ALA A 84 14.76 -14.16 -0.82
N GLY A 85 15.69 -13.28 -1.18
CA GLY A 85 16.60 -13.49 -2.30
C GLY A 85 15.87 -13.54 -3.66
N LEU A 86 14.76 -12.81 -3.76
CA LEU A 86 13.87 -12.83 -4.92
C LEU A 86 13.68 -11.41 -5.49
N PRO A 87 13.37 -11.26 -6.77
CA PRO A 87 13.16 -9.98 -7.44
C PRO A 87 11.76 -9.42 -7.11
N VAL A 88 11.56 -9.01 -5.86
CA VAL A 88 10.32 -8.43 -5.35
C VAL A 88 10.56 -7.01 -4.86
N VAL A 89 9.52 -6.19 -5.00
CA VAL A 89 9.51 -4.81 -4.52
C VAL A 89 8.54 -4.69 -3.35
N PHE A 90 8.97 -3.99 -2.32
CA PHE A 90 8.19 -3.66 -1.14
C PHE A 90 7.97 -2.15 -1.05
N GLY A 91 6.81 -1.74 -0.60
CA GLY A 91 6.51 -0.34 -0.37
C GLY A 91 5.32 -0.16 0.54
N VAL A 92 5.00 1.10 0.89
CA VAL A 92 3.85 1.41 1.75
C VAL A 92 2.58 0.81 1.17
N SER A 93 1.78 0.19 2.02
CA SER A 93 0.61 -0.58 1.57
C SER A 93 -0.70 0.08 1.94
N PHE A 94 -1.59 0.20 0.97
CA PHE A 94 -2.99 0.60 1.17
C PHE A 94 -3.78 -0.37 2.06
N ALA A 95 -3.32 -1.61 2.22
CA ALA A 95 -4.00 -2.61 3.04
C ALA A 95 -4.14 -2.19 4.51
N TYR A 96 -3.20 -1.40 5.01
CA TYR A 96 -3.22 -0.89 6.38
C TYR A 96 -3.97 0.42 6.53
N LEU A 97 -4.26 1.11 5.42
CA LEU A 97 -4.74 2.49 5.44
C LEU A 97 -6.03 2.68 6.25
N PRO A 98 -7.09 1.84 6.11
CA PRO A 98 -8.31 2.02 6.89
C PRO A 98 -8.08 1.94 8.40
N SER A 99 -7.29 0.95 8.84
CA SER A 99 -6.97 0.79 10.26
C SER A 99 -6.05 1.90 10.78
N MET A 100 -5.07 2.34 9.98
CA MET A 100 -4.23 3.48 10.34
C MET A 100 -5.05 4.77 10.48
N GLN A 101 -5.98 5.05 9.56
CA GLN A 101 -6.88 6.20 9.65
C GLN A 101 -7.70 6.14 10.94
N ALA A 102 -8.24 4.97 11.30
CA ALA A 102 -9.00 4.77 12.52
C ALA A 102 -8.16 5.03 13.79
N ILE A 103 -6.91 4.52 13.82
CA ILE A 103 -5.98 4.70 14.95
C ILE A 103 -5.57 6.17 15.08
N VAL A 104 -5.21 6.81 13.97
CA VAL A 104 -4.74 8.20 13.94
C VAL A 104 -5.85 9.18 14.31
N SER A 105 -7.11 8.90 13.93
CA SER A 105 -8.29 9.70 14.32
C SER A 105 -8.68 9.49 15.79
N GLY A 106 -8.11 8.50 16.46
CA GLY A 106 -8.27 8.25 17.89
C GLY A 106 -7.28 9.04 18.75
N SER A 107 -7.24 8.72 20.05
CA SER A 107 -6.37 9.40 21.02
C SER A 107 -4.88 9.11 20.86
N GLY A 108 -4.53 7.98 20.21
CA GLY A 108 -3.14 7.49 20.13
C GLY A 108 -2.29 8.10 19.01
N GLY A 109 -2.90 8.69 17.99
CA GLY A 109 -2.19 9.34 16.88
C GLY A 109 -1.19 8.42 16.17
N LEU A 110 -0.13 9.01 15.60
CA LEU A 110 0.94 8.26 14.93
C LEU A 110 1.80 7.43 15.90
N ALA A 111 1.90 7.84 17.17
CA ALA A 111 2.62 7.07 18.17
C ALA A 111 1.99 5.68 18.39
N ALA A 112 0.66 5.60 18.38
CA ALA A 112 -0.05 4.32 18.47
C ALA A 112 0.10 3.48 17.20
N VAL A 113 0.16 4.11 16.03
CA VAL A 113 0.50 3.40 14.77
C VAL A 113 1.89 2.78 14.85
N SER A 114 2.90 3.54 15.33
CA SER A 114 4.28 3.04 15.49
C SER A 114 4.34 1.86 16.46
N GLY A 115 3.68 1.94 17.62
CA GLY A 115 3.61 0.83 18.59
C GLY A 115 2.92 -0.40 18.02
N ALA A 116 1.79 -0.20 17.34
CA ALA A 116 1.05 -1.27 16.69
C ALA A 116 1.83 -1.92 15.52
N MET A 117 2.65 -1.15 14.79
CA MET A 117 3.54 -1.68 13.76
C MET A 117 4.66 -2.54 14.34
N ILE A 118 5.21 -2.19 15.51
CA ILE A 118 6.22 -3.01 16.21
C ILE A 118 5.62 -4.36 16.56
N VAL A 119 4.44 -4.38 17.18
CA VAL A 119 3.72 -5.62 17.50
C VAL A 119 3.36 -6.39 16.23
N GLY A 120 2.81 -5.72 15.23
CA GLY A 120 2.44 -6.32 13.95
C GLY A 120 3.63 -6.92 13.20
N GLY A 121 4.77 -6.23 13.19
CA GLY A 121 6.01 -6.74 12.60
C GLY A 121 6.52 -8.00 13.32
N ALA A 122 6.41 -8.05 14.65
CA ALA A 122 6.72 -9.27 15.42
C ALA A 122 5.75 -10.41 15.07
N VAL A 123 4.45 -10.12 14.94
CA VAL A 123 3.45 -11.11 14.50
C VAL A 123 3.79 -11.64 13.11
N ALA A 124 4.11 -10.75 12.15
CA ALA A 124 4.51 -11.16 10.80
C ALA A 124 5.76 -12.05 10.81
N ALA A 125 6.78 -11.71 11.63
CA ALA A 125 7.98 -12.53 11.76
C ALA A 125 7.65 -13.93 12.31
N LEU A 126 6.74 -14.03 13.29
CA LEU A 126 6.23 -15.30 13.82
C LEU A 126 5.47 -16.09 12.74
N VAL A 127 4.64 -15.43 11.91
CA VAL A 127 3.99 -16.08 10.75
C VAL A 127 5.03 -16.70 9.82
N GLY A 128 6.17 -16.03 9.61
CA GLY A 128 7.28 -16.55 8.82
C GLY A 128 7.85 -17.86 9.38
N ILE A 129 7.90 -18.01 10.70
CA ILE A 129 8.34 -19.26 11.36
C ILE A 129 7.29 -20.36 11.19
N PHE A 130 6.00 -20.03 11.38
CA PHE A 130 4.88 -20.97 11.38
C PHE A 130 4.07 -20.98 10.07
N ILE A 131 4.71 -20.78 8.93
CA ILE A 131 4.05 -20.65 7.61
C ILE A 131 3.05 -21.80 7.33
N LYS A 132 3.44 -23.05 7.57
CA LYS A 132 2.64 -24.24 7.18
C LYS A 132 1.26 -24.29 7.85
N PRO A 133 1.14 -24.21 9.21
CA PRO A 133 -0.17 -24.23 9.86
C PRO A 133 -1.01 -22.97 9.57
N ILE A 134 -0.40 -21.79 9.48
CA ILE A 134 -1.10 -20.53 9.30
C ILE A 134 -1.73 -20.45 7.90
N ARG A 135 -1.02 -20.90 6.86
CA ARG A 135 -1.56 -20.94 5.49
C ARG A 135 -2.86 -21.73 5.37
N ARG A 136 -3.09 -22.73 6.23
CA ARG A 136 -4.34 -23.50 6.22
C ARG A 136 -5.55 -22.73 6.75
N LEU A 137 -5.32 -21.73 7.62
CA LEU A 137 -6.38 -20.89 8.20
C LEU A 137 -6.84 -19.80 7.22
N PHE A 138 -6.03 -19.47 6.23
CA PHE A 138 -6.28 -18.38 5.27
C PHE A 138 -6.30 -18.90 3.83
N PRO A 139 -7.29 -19.70 3.43
CA PRO A 139 -7.49 -20.07 2.04
C PRO A 139 -7.76 -18.81 1.18
N PRO A 140 -7.61 -18.89 -0.15
CA PRO A 140 -7.77 -17.73 -1.05
C PRO A 140 -9.12 -17.01 -0.92
N VAL A 141 -10.19 -17.71 -0.56
CA VAL A 141 -11.50 -17.08 -0.30
C VAL A 141 -11.44 -16.08 0.86
N ILE A 142 -10.74 -16.41 1.96
CA ILE A 142 -10.59 -15.50 3.10
C ILE A 142 -9.70 -14.33 2.72
N THR A 143 -8.52 -14.60 2.14
CA THR A 143 -7.59 -13.55 1.70
C THR A 143 -8.26 -12.62 0.69
N GLY A 144 -9.00 -13.18 -0.26
CA GLY A 144 -9.79 -12.44 -1.24
C GLY A 144 -10.86 -11.56 -0.59
N THR A 145 -11.60 -12.09 0.39
CA THR A 145 -12.62 -11.34 1.16
C THR A 145 -11.99 -10.14 1.89
N VAL A 146 -10.84 -10.34 2.51
CA VAL A 146 -10.12 -9.27 3.21
C VAL A 146 -9.67 -8.18 2.23
N VAL A 147 -9.02 -8.56 1.13
CA VAL A 147 -8.58 -7.59 0.10
C VAL A 147 -9.75 -6.86 -0.53
N PHE A 148 -10.86 -7.55 -0.80
CA PHE A 148 -12.10 -6.96 -1.29
C PHE A 148 -12.65 -5.92 -0.31
N THR A 149 -12.74 -6.26 0.97
CA THR A 149 -13.20 -5.36 2.03
C THR A 149 -12.28 -4.15 2.19
N ILE A 150 -10.95 -4.32 2.08
CA ILE A 150 -9.99 -3.19 2.07
C ILE A 150 -10.37 -2.21 0.96
N GLY A 151 -10.54 -2.70 -0.27
CA GLY A 151 -10.91 -1.84 -1.40
C GLY A 151 -12.22 -1.08 -1.16
N LEU A 152 -13.26 -1.77 -0.70
CA LEU A 152 -14.57 -1.15 -0.39
C LEU A 152 -14.46 -0.09 0.71
N SER A 153 -13.71 -0.37 1.78
CA SER A 153 -13.58 0.54 2.91
C SER A 153 -12.81 1.83 2.59
N LEU A 154 -12.07 1.86 1.49
CA LEU A 154 -11.34 3.03 1.02
C LEU A 154 -12.15 3.93 0.08
N TYR A 155 -13.31 3.49 -0.44
CA TYR A 155 -14.12 4.31 -1.33
C TYR A 155 -14.54 5.66 -0.72
N PRO A 156 -15.02 5.73 0.54
CA PRO A 156 -15.34 7.01 1.16
C PRO A 156 -14.13 7.96 1.19
N THR A 157 -12.91 7.44 1.44
CA THR A 157 -11.69 8.25 1.43
C THR A 157 -11.42 8.82 0.03
N ALA A 158 -11.57 8.02 -1.03
CA ALA A 158 -11.41 8.52 -2.40
C ALA A 158 -12.42 9.62 -2.72
N ILE A 159 -13.69 9.42 -2.39
CA ILE A 159 -14.77 10.39 -2.63
C ILE A 159 -14.53 11.69 -1.86
N ASN A 160 -14.17 11.60 -0.57
CA ASN A 160 -13.83 12.77 0.23
C ASN A 160 -12.66 13.56 -0.37
N TYR A 161 -11.67 12.86 -0.91
CA TYR A 161 -10.54 13.49 -1.60
C TYR A 161 -10.94 14.11 -2.94
N MET A 162 -11.79 13.44 -3.73
CA MET A 162 -12.34 14.03 -4.96
C MET A 162 -13.07 15.34 -4.69
N ALA A 163 -13.76 15.41 -3.53
CA ALA A 163 -14.43 16.62 -3.09
C ALA A 163 -13.48 17.70 -2.51
N GLY A 164 -12.16 17.43 -2.41
CA GLY A 164 -11.17 18.39 -1.90
C GLY A 164 -10.64 18.10 -0.50
N GLY A 165 -11.15 17.05 0.19
CA GLY A 165 -10.75 16.65 1.55
C GLY A 165 -11.52 17.37 2.65
N THR A 166 -12.06 16.60 3.59
CA THR A 166 -12.98 17.06 4.66
C THR A 166 -12.39 18.15 5.57
N GLY A 167 -11.05 18.20 5.71
CA GLY A 167 -10.37 19.24 6.52
C GLY A 167 -10.26 20.60 5.84
N ASN A 168 -10.56 20.70 4.54
CA ASN A 168 -10.48 21.95 3.78
C ASN A 168 -11.81 22.72 3.86
N THR A 169 -12.12 23.22 5.07
CA THR A 169 -13.28 24.09 5.28
C THR A 169 -13.01 25.51 4.77
N TYR A 170 -14.06 26.33 4.58
CA TYR A 170 -13.93 27.72 4.17
C TYR A 170 -13.04 28.49 5.15
N GLU A 171 -13.25 28.30 6.45
CA GLU A 171 -12.45 28.91 7.49
C GLU A 171 -10.96 28.56 7.36
N SER A 172 -10.64 27.26 7.21
CA SER A 172 -9.25 26.79 7.14
C SER A 172 -8.54 27.18 5.84
N VAL A 173 -9.25 27.19 4.71
CA VAL A 173 -8.66 27.40 3.38
C VAL A 173 -8.59 28.89 3.04
N VAL A 174 -9.72 29.61 3.15
CA VAL A 174 -9.84 30.98 2.66
C VAL A 174 -9.43 31.96 3.77
N VAL A 175 -10.01 31.81 4.97
CA VAL A 175 -9.78 32.80 6.06
C VAL A 175 -8.39 32.67 6.66
N GLN A 176 -7.99 31.46 7.07
CA GLN A 176 -6.71 31.27 7.78
C GLN A 176 -5.51 31.20 6.83
N ARG A 177 -5.65 30.57 5.65
CA ARG A 177 -4.53 30.32 4.74
C ARG A 177 -4.50 31.27 3.53
N GLY A 178 -5.57 32.05 3.28
CA GLY A 178 -5.67 32.94 2.12
C GLY A 178 -5.62 32.22 0.77
N LEU A 179 -6.00 30.95 0.73
CA LEU A 179 -6.00 30.14 -0.48
C LEU A 179 -7.33 30.25 -1.23
N PRO A 180 -7.38 29.90 -2.53
CA PRO A 180 -8.59 30.00 -3.33
C PRO A 180 -9.75 29.17 -2.79
N GLU A 181 -10.97 29.71 -2.88
CA GLU A 181 -12.22 29.03 -2.51
C GLU A 181 -12.43 27.72 -3.29
N ALA A 182 -11.82 27.58 -4.45
CA ALA A 182 -11.81 26.36 -5.26
C ALA A 182 -11.27 25.13 -4.51
N LEU A 183 -10.43 25.32 -3.46
CA LEU A 183 -9.91 24.24 -2.61
C LEU A 183 -10.86 23.83 -1.48
N VAL A 184 -11.94 24.58 -1.25
CA VAL A 184 -12.91 24.28 -0.20
C VAL A 184 -13.61 22.95 -0.49
N TYR A 185 -13.81 22.14 0.54
CA TYR A 185 -14.49 20.84 0.44
C TYR A 185 -15.87 20.98 -0.22
N GLY A 186 -16.12 20.14 -1.21
CA GLY A 186 -17.38 20.11 -1.96
C GLY A 186 -17.45 21.07 -3.15
N SER A 187 -16.43 21.90 -3.40
CA SER A 187 -16.42 22.81 -4.54
C SER A 187 -16.50 22.04 -5.88
N TRP A 188 -17.17 22.60 -6.87
CA TRP A 188 -17.31 21.98 -8.19
C TRP A 188 -15.94 21.86 -8.91
N GLN A 189 -15.01 22.78 -8.63
CA GLN A 189 -13.65 22.77 -9.18
C GLN A 189 -12.88 21.53 -8.73
N ASN A 190 -12.99 21.14 -7.44
CA ASN A 190 -12.40 19.91 -6.94
C ASN A 190 -12.93 18.70 -7.71
N TRP A 191 -14.26 18.60 -7.89
CA TRP A 191 -14.88 17.50 -8.63
C TRP A 191 -14.46 17.47 -10.11
N ALA A 192 -14.36 18.63 -10.76
CA ALA A 192 -13.94 18.73 -12.16
C ALA A 192 -12.50 18.21 -12.34
N ILE A 193 -11.56 18.63 -11.48
CA ILE A 193 -10.17 18.20 -11.54
C ILE A 193 -10.05 16.70 -11.17
N ALA A 194 -10.78 16.23 -10.17
CA ALA A 194 -10.80 14.83 -9.79
C ALA A 194 -11.34 13.94 -10.94
N ALA A 195 -12.45 14.35 -11.58
CA ALA A 195 -13.02 13.65 -12.71
C ALA A 195 -12.07 13.64 -13.93
N PHE A 196 -11.42 14.77 -14.21
CA PHE A 196 -10.39 14.86 -15.26
C PHE A 196 -9.23 13.89 -14.95
N THR A 197 -8.69 13.92 -13.75
CA THR A 197 -7.60 13.02 -13.32
C THR A 197 -8.00 11.56 -13.48
N LEU A 198 -9.19 11.19 -12.99
CA LEU A 198 -9.73 9.85 -13.13
C LEU A 198 -9.91 9.44 -14.60
N ALA A 199 -10.43 10.33 -15.44
CA ALA A 199 -10.59 10.08 -16.88
C ALA A 199 -9.25 9.80 -17.57
N VAL A 200 -8.21 10.59 -17.27
CA VAL A 200 -6.85 10.36 -17.79
C VAL A 200 -6.32 8.99 -17.33
N VAL A 201 -6.46 8.66 -16.05
CA VAL A 201 -6.05 7.34 -15.52
C VAL A 201 -6.78 6.22 -16.27
N LEU A 202 -8.10 6.30 -16.43
CA LEU A 202 -8.90 5.28 -17.09
C LEU A 202 -8.53 5.12 -18.57
N VAL A 203 -8.34 6.23 -19.30
CA VAL A 203 -7.93 6.18 -20.70
C VAL A 203 -6.56 5.52 -20.84
N LEU A 204 -5.58 5.92 -20.03
CA LEU A 204 -4.23 5.36 -20.09
C LEU A 204 -4.19 3.89 -19.65
N THR A 205 -4.98 3.50 -18.63
CA THR A 205 -5.05 2.11 -18.17
C THR A 205 -5.65 1.18 -19.23
N ASN A 206 -6.69 1.64 -19.97
CA ASN A 206 -7.42 0.78 -20.89
C ASN A 206 -6.90 0.88 -22.34
N ARG A 207 -6.45 2.06 -22.79
CA ARG A 207 -5.97 2.29 -24.17
C ARG A 207 -4.47 2.53 -24.27
N GLY A 208 -3.79 2.77 -23.15
CA GLY A 208 -2.35 2.99 -23.09
C GLY A 208 -1.57 1.73 -23.52
N ARG A 209 -0.44 1.95 -24.20
CA ARG A 209 0.48 0.88 -24.63
C ARG A 209 1.72 0.89 -23.75
N SER A 210 2.24 -0.32 -23.42
CA SER A 210 3.49 -0.49 -22.70
C SER A 210 3.60 0.41 -21.45
N ILE A 211 4.58 1.30 -21.41
CA ILE A 211 4.90 2.16 -20.25
C ILE A 211 3.75 3.12 -19.88
N PHE A 212 2.98 3.61 -20.83
CA PHE A 212 1.85 4.52 -20.57
C PHE A 212 0.74 3.84 -19.75
N LYS A 213 0.50 2.55 -19.99
CA LYS A 213 -0.45 1.77 -19.20
C LYS A 213 0.05 1.57 -17.77
N LEU A 214 1.33 1.27 -17.59
CA LEU A 214 1.94 1.06 -16.27
C LEU A 214 2.05 2.37 -15.49
N ALA A 215 2.32 3.47 -16.16
CA ALA A 215 2.44 4.81 -15.59
C ALA A 215 1.09 5.55 -15.48
N SER A 216 -0.04 4.90 -15.80
CA SER A 216 -1.35 5.56 -15.93
C SER A 216 -1.73 6.41 -14.73
N ILE A 217 -1.52 5.90 -13.51
CA ILE A 217 -1.84 6.60 -12.26
C ILE A 217 -0.92 7.81 -12.09
N LEU A 218 0.39 7.64 -12.28
CA LEU A 218 1.36 8.74 -12.18
C LEU A 218 1.08 9.84 -13.23
N LEU A 219 0.85 9.45 -14.48
CA LEU A 219 0.54 10.39 -15.56
C LEU A 219 -0.81 11.09 -15.33
N GLY A 220 -1.79 10.39 -14.78
CA GLY A 220 -3.05 10.99 -14.36
C GLY A 220 -2.88 12.04 -13.28
N ILE A 221 -2.07 11.74 -12.25
CA ILE A 221 -1.73 12.72 -11.20
C ILE A 221 -0.99 13.92 -11.79
N LEU A 222 0.01 13.70 -12.65
CA LEU A 222 0.74 14.80 -13.29
C LEU A 222 -0.16 15.67 -14.15
N ALA A 223 -1.07 15.07 -14.93
CA ALA A 223 -2.03 15.82 -15.72
C ALA A 223 -3.02 16.62 -14.86
N GLY A 224 -3.59 15.98 -13.81
CA GLY A 224 -4.47 16.65 -12.86
C GLY A 224 -3.75 17.75 -12.08
N TYR A 225 -2.51 17.53 -11.68
CA TYR A 225 -1.67 18.55 -11.04
C TYR A 225 -1.40 19.74 -11.93
N ALA A 226 -1.10 19.52 -13.23
CA ALA A 226 -0.90 20.60 -14.19
C ALA A 226 -2.16 21.46 -14.37
N VAL A 227 -3.34 20.83 -14.43
CA VAL A 227 -4.63 21.55 -14.48
C VAL A 227 -4.88 22.31 -13.19
N ALA A 228 -4.66 21.69 -12.02
CA ALA A 228 -4.82 22.34 -10.72
C ALA A 228 -3.85 23.53 -10.56
N PHE A 229 -2.61 23.39 -11.04
CA PHE A 229 -1.63 24.46 -11.05
C PHE A 229 -2.10 25.65 -11.91
N GLY A 230 -2.58 25.37 -13.13
CA GLY A 230 -3.15 26.41 -14.00
C GLY A 230 -4.39 27.08 -13.42
N ALA A 231 -5.15 26.39 -12.57
CA ALA A 231 -6.30 26.92 -11.84
C ALA A 231 -5.92 27.65 -10.52
N GLY A 232 -4.62 27.81 -10.21
CA GLY A 232 -4.15 28.47 -8.97
C GLY A 232 -4.43 27.69 -7.68
N MET A 233 -4.70 26.40 -7.76
CA MET A 233 -5.06 25.55 -6.62
C MET A 233 -3.83 24.85 -5.97
N VAL A 234 -2.61 25.20 -6.37
CA VAL A 234 -1.38 24.59 -5.86
C VAL A 234 -0.62 25.59 -4.98
N ASP A 235 -0.36 25.20 -3.75
CA ASP A 235 0.44 25.99 -2.80
C ASP A 235 1.89 25.50 -2.83
N LEU A 236 2.80 26.32 -3.34
CA LEU A 236 4.23 26.03 -3.45
C LEU A 236 5.07 26.58 -2.28
N SER A 237 4.46 27.29 -1.32
CA SER A 237 5.15 28.00 -0.25
C SER A 237 6.06 27.10 0.60
N GLY A 238 5.66 25.84 0.82
CA GLY A 238 6.41 24.87 1.61
C GLY A 238 7.68 24.32 0.95
N ILE A 239 7.83 24.44 -0.39
CA ILE A 239 8.98 23.83 -1.10
C ILE A 239 10.29 24.56 -0.83
N ALA A 240 10.23 25.88 -0.68
CA ALA A 240 11.42 26.73 -0.54
C ALA A 240 12.23 26.37 0.73
N GLY A 241 11.53 26.10 1.83
CA GLY A 241 12.14 25.76 3.13
C GLY A 241 12.70 24.33 3.20
N ALA A 242 12.30 23.43 2.30
CA ALA A 242 12.76 22.05 2.32
C ALA A 242 14.23 21.93 1.91
N GLY A 243 15.00 21.14 2.67
CA GLY A 243 16.40 20.85 2.40
C GLY A 243 16.64 19.98 1.16
N TRP A 244 17.90 19.82 0.77
CA TRP A 244 18.32 18.92 -0.30
C TRP A 244 18.72 17.52 0.18
N PHE A 245 19.00 17.37 1.47
CA PHE A 245 19.40 16.11 2.07
C PHE A 245 18.92 16.02 3.50
N SER A 246 18.28 14.92 3.83
CA SER A 246 17.89 14.55 5.19
C SER A 246 17.79 13.04 5.30
N LEU A 247 18.09 12.50 6.46
CA LEU A 247 17.87 11.10 6.80
C LEU A 247 16.63 11.01 7.70
N PRO A 248 15.94 9.84 7.69
CA PRO A 248 14.86 9.60 8.64
C PRO A 248 15.33 9.74 10.08
N GLU A 249 14.50 10.37 10.90
CA GLU A 249 14.76 10.55 12.32
C GLU A 249 14.34 9.29 13.10
N PHE A 250 14.98 9.08 14.26
CA PHE A 250 14.62 7.99 15.13
C PHE A 250 13.45 8.40 16.04
N LEU A 251 12.36 7.64 15.99
CA LEU A 251 11.13 7.86 16.76
C LEU A 251 10.52 9.28 16.64
N PRO A 252 10.40 9.85 15.43
CA PRO A 252 9.96 11.23 15.26
C PRO A 252 8.54 11.49 15.77
N PHE A 253 7.69 10.45 15.76
CA PHE A 253 6.30 10.51 16.22
C PHE A 253 6.09 9.84 17.59
N GLY A 254 7.16 9.31 18.21
CA GLY A 254 7.06 8.53 19.44
C GLY A 254 6.50 7.14 19.23
N VAL A 255 6.32 6.40 20.34
CA VAL A 255 5.74 5.05 20.37
C VAL A 255 4.80 4.92 21.56
N THR A 256 3.57 4.48 21.30
CA THR A 256 2.60 4.11 22.33
C THR A 256 1.98 2.76 21.98
N PHE A 257 1.88 1.87 22.95
CA PHE A 257 1.27 0.55 22.74
C PHE A 257 -0.20 0.62 23.17
N GLU A 258 -1.08 0.94 22.24
CA GLU A 258 -2.52 0.89 22.43
C GLU A 258 -3.01 -0.53 22.08
N PRO A 259 -3.63 -1.27 23.03
CA PRO A 259 -3.99 -2.68 22.80
C PRO A 259 -4.89 -2.90 21.59
N SER A 260 -5.88 -2.02 21.38
CA SER A 260 -6.78 -2.08 20.25
C SER A 260 -6.07 -1.89 18.90
N ALA A 261 -5.16 -0.92 18.82
CA ALA A 261 -4.33 -0.68 17.65
C ALA A 261 -3.36 -1.84 17.38
N CYS A 262 -2.75 -2.39 18.43
CA CYS A 262 -1.85 -3.55 18.34
C CYS A 262 -2.58 -4.79 17.80
N VAL A 263 -3.80 -5.08 18.26
CA VAL A 263 -4.63 -6.18 17.75
C VAL A 263 -5.01 -5.94 16.30
N ALA A 264 -5.49 -4.73 15.96
CA ALA A 264 -5.92 -4.39 14.60
C ALA A 264 -4.78 -4.54 13.59
N LEU A 265 -3.63 -3.89 13.83
CA LEU A 265 -2.49 -4.00 12.92
C LEU A 265 -1.84 -5.38 12.99
N GLY A 266 -1.78 -6.04 14.15
CA GLY A 266 -1.26 -7.40 14.29
C GLY A 266 -1.98 -8.40 13.37
N LEU A 267 -3.31 -8.37 13.33
CA LEU A 267 -4.10 -9.18 12.41
C LEU A 267 -3.81 -8.84 10.94
N LEU A 268 -3.73 -7.55 10.60
CA LEU A 268 -3.41 -7.13 9.23
C LEU A 268 -2.00 -7.56 8.81
N PHE A 269 -1.03 -7.49 9.69
CA PHE A 269 0.33 -7.98 9.42
C PHE A 269 0.36 -9.48 9.18
N ALA A 270 -0.41 -10.27 9.92
CA ALA A 270 -0.55 -11.71 9.67
C ALA A 270 -1.15 -11.99 8.29
N ILE A 271 -2.21 -11.26 7.91
CA ILE A 271 -2.87 -11.40 6.60
C ILE A 271 -1.93 -10.98 5.46
N ASN A 272 -1.28 -9.83 5.60
CA ASN A 272 -0.33 -9.35 4.59
C ASN A 272 0.91 -10.24 4.48
N ALA A 273 1.33 -10.91 5.56
CA ALA A 273 2.37 -11.93 5.48
C ALA A 273 1.94 -13.11 4.59
N ILE A 274 0.67 -13.51 4.66
CA ILE A 274 0.14 -14.57 3.77
C ILE A 274 0.02 -14.07 2.33
N GLN A 275 -0.43 -12.83 2.12
CA GLN A 275 -0.43 -12.22 0.78
C GLN A 275 0.99 -12.16 0.21
N ALA A 276 1.98 -11.78 1.02
CA ALA A 276 3.38 -11.75 0.62
C ALA A 276 3.90 -13.14 0.18
N ILE A 277 3.47 -14.22 0.83
CA ILE A 277 3.78 -15.59 0.40
C ILE A 277 3.23 -15.83 -1.02
N GLY A 278 2.00 -15.38 -1.29
CA GLY A 278 1.39 -15.45 -2.62
C GLY A 278 2.19 -14.69 -3.68
N ASP A 279 2.57 -13.44 -3.37
CA ASP A 279 3.34 -12.57 -4.26
C ASP A 279 4.76 -13.11 -4.52
N LEU A 280 5.45 -13.64 -3.50
CA LEU A 280 6.73 -14.31 -3.63
C LEU A 280 6.62 -15.56 -4.54
N THR A 281 5.56 -16.35 -4.34
CA THR A 281 5.28 -17.53 -5.18
C THR A 281 4.97 -17.12 -6.62
N ALA A 282 4.12 -16.11 -6.81
CA ALA A 282 3.78 -15.62 -8.15
C ALA A 282 5.01 -15.04 -8.88
N THR A 283 5.94 -14.41 -8.15
CA THR A 283 7.21 -13.92 -8.71
C THR A 283 8.10 -15.06 -9.18
N THR A 284 8.22 -16.13 -8.40
CA THR A 284 9.08 -17.28 -8.78
C THR A 284 8.45 -18.12 -9.86
N VAL A 285 7.17 -18.46 -9.75
CA VAL A 285 6.45 -19.25 -10.78
C VAL A 285 6.31 -18.43 -12.06
N GLY A 286 5.82 -17.19 -11.95
CA GLY A 286 5.57 -16.33 -13.11
C GLY A 286 6.83 -15.79 -13.77
N GLY A 287 7.87 -15.46 -13.01
CA GLY A 287 9.09 -14.80 -13.50
C GLY A 287 10.28 -15.73 -13.70
N MET A 288 10.43 -16.76 -12.83
CA MET A 288 11.61 -17.62 -12.78
C MET A 288 11.31 -19.07 -13.16
N ASP A 289 10.07 -19.38 -13.54
CA ASP A 289 9.58 -20.71 -13.94
C ASP A 289 9.93 -21.83 -12.93
N ARG A 290 9.87 -21.52 -11.63
CA ARG A 290 10.12 -22.47 -10.54
C ARG A 290 9.29 -22.13 -9.29
N GLU A 291 9.09 -23.13 -8.45
CA GLU A 291 8.50 -22.91 -7.14
C GLU A 291 9.49 -22.24 -6.15
N PRO A 292 9.01 -21.42 -5.21
CA PRO A 292 9.85 -20.87 -4.17
C PRO A 292 10.25 -21.94 -3.16
N THR A 293 11.46 -21.85 -2.66
CA THR A 293 11.92 -22.72 -1.58
C THR A 293 11.30 -22.29 -0.23
N THR A 294 11.18 -23.23 0.70
CA THR A 294 10.72 -22.93 2.06
C THR A 294 11.61 -21.87 2.74
N GLN A 295 12.91 -21.85 2.44
CA GLN A 295 13.84 -20.88 2.99
C GLN A 295 13.60 -19.47 2.44
N GLU A 296 13.37 -19.31 1.14
CA GLU A 296 13.02 -18.03 0.51
C GLU A 296 11.74 -17.45 1.12
N LEU A 297 10.71 -18.28 1.31
CA LEU A 297 9.46 -17.84 1.93
C LEU A 297 9.66 -17.46 3.41
N ARG A 298 10.31 -18.31 4.22
CA ARG A 298 10.55 -18.03 5.63
C ARG A 298 11.43 -16.80 5.82
N GLY A 299 12.54 -16.72 5.08
CA GLY A 299 13.46 -15.59 5.14
C GLY A 299 12.80 -14.30 4.68
N GLY A 300 11.99 -14.37 3.63
CA GLY A 300 11.24 -13.23 3.10
C GLY A 300 10.24 -12.68 4.11
N ILE A 301 9.42 -13.54 4.74
CA ILE A 301 8.41 -13.11 5.71
C ILE A 301 9.06 -12.64 7.03
N ALA A 302 10.13 -13.29 7.49
CA ALA A 302 10.86 -12.82 8.65
C ALA A 302 11.45 -11.41 8.42
N ALA A 303 12.09 -11.20 7.27
CA ALA A 303 12.63 -9.90 6.89
C ALA A 303 11.52 -8.84 6.71
N TYR A 304 10.35 -9.20 6.17
CA TYR A 304 9.19 -8.34 6.10
C TYR A 304 8.74 -7.87 7.49
N GLY A 305 8.63 -8.78 8.46
CA GLY A 305 8.26 -8.43 9.83
C GLY A 305 9.26 -7.48 10.48
N VAL A 306 10.56 -7.82 10.45
CA VAL A 306 11.62 -7.01 11.07
C VAL A 306 11.79 -5.66 10.38
N SER A 307 11.72 -5.60 9.04
CA SER A 307 11.79 -4.32 8.32
C SER A 307 10.65 -3.37 8.69
N ASN A 308 9.46 -3.90 8.98
CA ASN A 308 8.35 -3.07 9.45
C ASN A 308 8.52 -2.59 10.90
N ILE A 309 9.18 -3.35 11.77
CA ILE A 309 9.61 -2.84 13.08
C ILE A 309 10.59 -1.66 12.89
N LEU A 310 11.59 -1.82 12.02
CA LEU A 310 12.53 -0.73 11.71
C LEU A 310 11.82 0.47 11.08
N THR A 311 10.83 0.23 10.23
CA THR A 311 9.99 1.27 9.63
C THR A 311 9.27 2.09 10.69
N ALA A 312 8.69 1.43 11.70
CA ALA A 312 8.03 2.10 12.83
C ALA A 312 9.00 2.97 13.64
N LEU A 313 10.21 2.46 13.89
CA LEU A 313 11.25 3.18 14.62
C LEU A 313 11.80 4.41 13.86
N LEU A 314 11.72 4.40 12.54
CA LEU A 314 12.17 5.50 11.68
C LEU A 314 11.02 6.39 11.18
N GLY A 315 9.83 6.25 11.77
CA GLY A 315 8.68 7.11 11.48
C GLY A 315 8.03 6.87 10.11
N GLY A 316 8.26 5.72 9.48
CA GLY A 316 7.60 5.33 8.22
C GLY A 316 6.28 4.59 8.46
N LEU A 317 5.57 4.29 7.36
CA LEU A 317 4.32 3.54 7.37
C LEU A 317 4.53 2.07 6.97
N PRO A 318 3.56 1.17 7.33
CA PRO A 318 3.68 -0.26 7.05
C PRO A 318 3.91 -0.56 5.57
N THR A 319 4.93 -1.34 5.29
CA THR A 319 5.26 -1.81 3.92
C THR A 319 4.69 -3.20 3.67
N ALA A 320 4.38 -3.52 2.42
CA ALA A 320 4.03 -4.85 1.94
C ALA A 320 4.55 -5.09 0.52
N THR A 321 4.39 -6.30 0.01
CA THR A 321 4.69 -6.63 -1.39
C THR A 321 3.79 -5.87 -2.36
N TYR A 322 4.35 -5.49 -3.52
CA TYR A 322 3.61 -4.82 -4.59
C TYR A 322 3.22 -5.81 -5.68
N SER A 323 1.99 -6.29 -5.65
CA SER A 323 1.45 -7.26 -6.62
C SER A 323 1.47 -6.71 -8.06
N GLN A 324 1.38 -5.38 -8.26
CA GLN A 324 1.55 -4.76 -9.58
C GLN A 324 2.95 -5.05 -10.16
N ASN A 325 3.99 -4.92 -9.33
CA ASN A 325 5.36 -5.19 -9.73
C ASN A 325 5.59 -6.70 -9.98
N VAL A 326 4.92 -7.56 -9.21
CA VAL A 326 4.89 -9.02 -9.47
C VAL A 326 4.28 -9.31 -10.83
N GLY A 327 3.18 -8.65 -11.19
CA GLY A 327 2.55 -8.73 -12.52
C GLY A 327 3.49 -8.31 -13.66
N ILE A 328 4.31 -7.26 -13.45
CA ILE A 328 5.34 -6.84 -14.41
C ILE A 328 6.37 -7.94 -14.60
N VAL A 329 6.89 -8.51 -13.51
CA VAL A 329 7.87 -9.62 -13.54
C VAL A 329 7.30 -10.82 -14.29
N ALA A 330 6.08 -11.25 -13.97
CA ALA A 330 5.44 -12.38 -14.62
C ALA A 330 5.22 -12.17 -16.12
N THR A 331 5.00 -10.91 -16.55
CA THR A 331 4.73 -10.57 -17.95
C THR A 331 6.01 -10.44 -18.77
N ASN A 332 7.02 -9.72 -18.27
CA ASN A 332 8.24 -9.41 -19.01
C ASN A 332 9.40 -10.36 -18.72
N LYS A 333 9.26 -11.24 -17.71
CA LYS A 333 10.26 -12.22 -17.26
C LYS A 333 11.61 -11.59 -16.82
N VAL A 334 11.62 -10.28 -16.56
CA VAL A 334 12.85 -9.61 -16.07
C VAL A 334 12.97 -9.87 -14.58
N VAL A 335 13.98 -10.67 -14.21
CA VAL A 335 14.20 -11.14 -12.83
C VAL A 335 15.59 -10.75 -12.30
N ASN A 336 16.37 -9.99 -13.05
CA ASN A 336 17.72 -9.62 -12.66
C ASN A 336 17.76 -8.74 -11.42
N ARG A 337 18.47 -9.18 -10.38
CA ARG A 337 18.56 -8.48 -9.09
C ARG A 337 19.09 -7.04 -9.20
N ASN A 338 19.94 -6.74 -10.19
CA ASN A 338 20.48 -5.38 -10.34
C ASN A 338 19.42 -4.39 -10.82
N VAL A 339 18.41 -4.84 -11.58
CA VAL A 339 17.24 -4.02 -11.96
C VAL A 339 16.49 -3.59 -10.71
N PHE A 340 16.20 -4.54 -9.82
CA PHE A 340 15.47 -4.27 -8.57
C PHE A 340 16.31 -3.50 -7.56
N ALA A 341 17.64 -3.71 -7.54
CA ALA A 341 18.55 -2.90 -6.73
C ALA A 341 18.56 -1.44 -7.20
N LEU A 342 18.52 -1.18 -8.50
CA LEU A 342 18.37 0.17 -9.05
C LEU A 342 17.02 0.78 -8.70
N THR A 343 15.93 0.00 -8.71
CA THR A 343 14.62 0.48 -8.24
C THR A 343 14.68 0.91 -6.77
N GLY A 344 15.28 0.08 -5.91
CA GLY A 344 15.53 0.43 -4.51
C GLY A 344 16.41 1.67 -4.34
N ALA A 345 17.47 1.79 -5.14
CA ALA A 345 18.35 2.97 -5.13
C ALA A 345 17.60 4.25 -5.52
N PHE A 346 16.74 4.21 -6.54
CA PHE A 346 15.92 5.36 -6.93
C PHE A 346 14.92 5.75 -5.85
N LEU A 347 14.28 4.78 -5.19
CA LEU A 347 13.41 5.03 -4.04
C LEU A 347 14.18 5.65 -2.87
N LEU A 348 15.38 5.15 -2.59
CA LEU A 348 16.24 5.69 -1.55
C LEU A 348 16.61 7.14 -1.85
N LEU A 349 17.04 7.42 -3.08
CA LEU A 349 17.33 8.79 -3.52
C LEU A 349 16.11 9.71 -3.39
N ALA A 350 14.93 9.26 -3.80
CA ALA A 350 13.70 10.01 -3.64
C ALA A 350 13.37 10.29 -2.16
N GLY A 351 13.63 9.32 -1.27
CA GLY A 351 13.36 9.44 0.16
C GLY A 351 14.37 10.31 0.92
N ILE A 352 15.65 10.38 0.50
CA ILE A 352 16.66 11.21 1.18
C ILE A 352 16.67 12.67 0.71
N ILE A 353 15.86 13.04 -0.29
CA ILE A 353 15.73 14.40 -0.79
C ILE A 353 14.43 15.03 -0.28
N PRO A 354 14.44 15.84 0.81
CA PRO A 354 13.23 16.47 1.36
C PRO A 354 12.44 17.28 0.33
N LYS A 355 13.12 17.97 -0.58
CA LYS A 355 12.45 18.73 -1.65
C LYS A 355 11.55 17.86 -2.53
N PHE A 356 11.93 16.61 -2.80
CA PHE A 356 11.08 15.70 -3.55
C PHE A 356 9.78 15.41 -2.78
N SER A 357 9.88 15.09 -1.50
CA SER A 357 8.71 14.87 -0.63
C SER A 357 7.88 16.14 -0.47
N ALA A 358 8.51 17.32 -0.34
CA ALA A 358 7.82 18.60 -0.26
C ALA A 358 7.00 18.91 -1.52
N VAL A 359 7.52 18.61 -2.71
CA VAL A 359 6.75 18.73 -3.96
C VAL A 359 5.52 17.82 -3.95
N LEU A 360 5.64 16.60 -3.44
CA LEU A 360 4.52 15.67 -3.36
C LEU A 360 3.42 16.14 -2.39
N THR A 361 3.77 16.90 -1.34
CA THR A 361 2.77 17.47 -0.42
C THR A 361 1.97 18.62 -1.01
N THR A 362 2.41 19.22 -2.12
CA THR A 362 1.67 20.29 -2.84
C THR A 362 0.54 19.76 -3.72
N ILE A 363 0.47 18.44 -3.93
CA ILE A 363 -0.56 17.84 -4.78
C ILE A 363 -1.94 18.03 -4.12
N PRO A 364 -2.88 18.75 -4.77
CA PRO A 364 -4.22 18.94 -4.23
C PRO A 364 -4.94 17.62 -3.98
N GLN A 365 -5.74 17.57 -2.91
CA GLN A 365 -6.43 16.33 -2.53
C GLN A 365 -7.39 15.84 -3.61
N CYS A 366 -8.02 16.74 -4.39
CA CYS A 366 -8.89 16.36 -5.51
C CYS A 366 -8.15 15.56 -6.61
N VAL A 367 -6.89 15.91 -6.89
CA VAL A 367 -6.04 15.18 -7.85
C VAL A 367 -5.75 13.76 -7.31
N LEU A 368 -5.37 13.68 -6.03
CA LEU A 368 -5.15 12.38 -5.36
C LEU A 368 -6.46 11.56 -5.33
N GLY A 369 -7.60 12.21 -5.08
CA GLY A 369 -8.91 11.57 -5.05
C GLY A 369 -9.26 10.89 -6.38
N GLY A 370 -9.11 11.58 -7.50
CA GLY A 370 -9.34 11.03 -8.82
C GLY A 370 -8.45 9.83 -9.14
N ALA A 371 -7.18 9.90 -8.78
CA ALA A 371 -6.23 8.80 -8.97
C ALA A 371 -6.51 7.62 -8.03
N THR A 372 -6.77 7.87 -6.74
CA THR A 372 -6.99 6.82 -5.74
C THR A 372 -8.31 6.08 -5.93
N ALA A 373 -9.33 6.71 -6.49
CA ALA A 373 -10.57 6.03 -6.86
C ALA A 373 -10.31 4.83 -7.80
N ALA A 374 -9.44 5.02 -8.81
CA ALA A 374 -9.02 3.93 -9.70
C ALA A 374 -8.19 2.86 -8.96
N VAL A 375 -7.29 3.28 -8.06
CA VAL A 375 -6.46 2.35 -7.27
C VAL A 375 -7.33 1.48 -6.37
N PHE A 376 -8.24 2.08 -5.61
CA PHE A 376 -9.09 1.36 -4.65
C PHE A 376 -10.07 0.42 -5.35
N SER A 377 -10.59 0.83 -6.51
CA SER A 377 -11.35 -0.06 -7.39
C SER A 377 -10.52 -1.28 -7.82
N THR A 378 -9.26 -1.09 -8.19
CA THR A 378 -8.36 -2.18 -8.57
C THR A 378 -8.07 -3.11 -7.39
N ILE A 379 -7.92 -2.59 -6.16
CA ILE A 379 -7.74 -3.40 -4.95
C ILE A 379 -8.99 -4.27 -4.71
N ALA A 380 -10.18 -3.67 -4.73
CA ALA A 380 -11.43 -4.41 -4.56
C ALA A 380 -11.57 -5.53 -5.61
N MET A 381 -11.30 -5.23 -6.87
CA MET A 381 -11.39 -6.21 -7.95
C MET A 381 -10.30 -7.29 -7.87
N THR A 382 -9.15 -7.01 -7.28
CA THR A 382 -8.13 -8.03 -6.99
C THR A 382 -8.64 -9.02 -5.96
N GLY A 383 -9.28 -8.53 -4.88
CA GLY A 383 -9.96 -9.39 -3.91
C GLY A 383 -11.05 -10.24 -4.55
N MET A 384 -11.89 -9.65 -5.40
CA MET A 384 -12.94 -10.35 -6.13
C MET A 384 -12.37 -11.44 -7.06
N LYS A 385 -11.26 -11.21 -7.73
CA LYS A 385 -10.59 -12.22 -8.57
C LYS A 385 -10.10 -13.41 -7.75
N LEU A 386 -9.55 -13.16 -6.55
CA LEU A 386 -9.12 -14.24 -5.64
C LEU A 386 -10.32 -15.09 -5.18
N ILE A 387 -11.45 -14.44 -4.87
CA ILE A 387 -12.70 -15.11 -4.50
C ILE A 387 -13.21 -15.97 -5.67
N ALA A 388 -13.29 -15.38 -6.86
CA ALA A 388 -13.79 -16.07 -8.05
C ALA A 388 -12.92 -17.28 -8.45
N ALA A 389 -11.62 -17.23 -8.22
CA ALA A 389 -10.70 -18.33 -8.50
C ALA A 389 -10.97 -19.60 -7.66
N GLU A 390 -11.53 -19.43 -6.44
CA GLU A 390 -11.95 -20.55 -5.57
C GLU A 390 -13.37 -21.07 -5.89
N GLY A 391 -14.09 -20.38 -6.78
CA GLY A 391 -15.48 -20.67 -7.12
C GLY A 391 -16.48 -19.97 -6.21
N LEU A 392 -17.58 -19.52 -6.82
CA LEU A 392 -18.69 -18.84 -6.14
C LEU A 392 -19.73 -19.84 -5.65
N THR A 393 -19.31 -20.78 -4.80
CA THR A 393 -20.24 -21.75 -4.17
C THR A 393 -21.12 -21.04 -3.15
N ALA A 394 -22.25 -21.66 -2.74
CA ALA A 394 -23.15 -21.13 -1.74
C ALA A 394 -22.42 -20.82 -0.43
N ARG A 395 -21.48 -21.69 -0.03
CA ARG A 395 -20.63 -21.50 1.13
C ARG A 395 -19.71 -20.28 0.98
N ASN A 396 -18.98 -20.20 -0.12
CA ASN A 396 -18.02 -19.13 -0.35
C ASN A 396 -18.71 -17.77 -0.47
N THR A 397 -19.86 -17.70 -1.15
CA THR A 397 -20.66 -16.47 -1.26
C THR A 397 -21.20 -16.01 0.08
N THR A 398 -21.59 -16.94 0.97
CA THR A 398 -22.00 -16.62 2.34
C THR A 398 -20.83 -16.06 3.15
N ILE A 399 -19.62 -16.69 3.08
CA ILE A 399 -18.42 -16.18 3.76
C ILE A 399 -18.11 -14.76 3.29
N VAL A 400 -18.02 -14.54 1.99
CA VAL A 400 -17.68 -13.24 1.40
C VAL A 400 -18.74 -12.20 1.74
N GLY A 401 -20.00 -12.51 1.49
CA GLY A 401 -21.12 -11.57 1.64
C GLY A 401 -21.29 -11.09 3.08
N LEU A 402 -21.40 -12.01 4.05
CA LEU A 402 -21.56 -11.65 5.45
C LEU A 402 -20.33 -10.96 6.02
N SER A 403 -19.11 -11.41 5.67
CA SER A 403 -17.90 -10.80 6.19
C SER A 403 -17.71 -9.38 5.67
N ALA A 404 -17.93 -9.14 4.37
CA ALA A 404 -17.87 -7.80 3.80
C ALA A 404 -18.99 -6.89 4.32
N ALA A 405 -20.21 -7.41 4.41
CA ALA A 405 -21.37 -6.65 4.91
C ALA A 405 -21.18 -6.20 6.36
N LEU A 406 -20.74 -7.11 7.24
CA LEU A 406 -20.49 -6.76 8.64
C LEU A 406 -19.26 -5.86 8.78
N GLY A 407 -18.16 -6.12 8.04
CA GLY A 407 -16.99 -5.29 8.11
C GLY A 407 -17.25 -3.86 7.68
N VAL A 408 -17.79 -3.67 6.49
CA VAL A 408 -18.10 -2.33 5.97
C VAL A 408 -19.29 -1.71 6.68
N GLY A 409 -20.36 -2.50 6.93
CA GLY A 409 -21.59 -2.03 7.54
C GLY A 409 -21.36 -1.48 8.96
N ILE A 410 -20.66 -2.21 9.82
CA ILE A 410 -20.37 -1.76 11.19
C ILE A 410 -19.51 -0.49 11.17
N SER A 411 -18.52 -0.39 10.28
CA SER A 411 -17.67 0.81 10.19
C SER A 411 -18.43 2.06 9.72
N GLN A 412 -19.49 1.89 8.94
CA GLN A 412 -20.36 2.99 8.50
C GLN A 412 -21.42 3.36 9.57
N ALA A 413 -21.74 2.43 10.44
CA ALA A 413 -22.71 2.59 11.52
C ALA A 413 -22.04 2.38 12.89
N ALA A 414 -20.88 2.99 13.11
CA ALA A 414 -20.06 2.77 14.32
C ALA A 414 -20.82 3.06 15.62
N GLU A 415 -21.79 3.99 15.58
CA GLU A 415 -22.67 4.31 16.71
C GLU A 415 -23.55 3.13 17.16
N ALA A 416 -23.79 2.14 16.30
CA ALA A 416 -24.50 0.91 16.66
C ALA A 416 -23.77 0.11 17.76
N LEU A 417 -22.48 0.36 17.97
CA LEU A 417 -21.68 -0.24 19.04
C LEU A 417 -21.52 0.66 20.28
N ALA A 418 -22.21 1.80 20.38
CA ALA A 418 -22.03 2.79 21.44
C ALA A 418 -22.25 2.25 22.87
N GLN A 419 -23.04 1.18 23.03
CA GLN A 419 -23.31 0.52 24.32
C GLN A 419 -22.26 -0.54 24.69
N PHE A 420 -21.32 -0.85 23.79
CA PHE A 420 -20.27 -1.82 24.05
C PHE A 420 -19.04 -1.16 24.71
N PRO A 421 -18.20 -1.93 25.43
CA PRO A 421 -16.94 -1.41 25.98
C PRO A 421 -16.08 -0.73 24.91
N GLU A 422 -15.34 0.31 25.30
CA GLU A 422 -14.49 1.11 24.40
C GLU A 422 -13.52 0.25 23.56
N ALA A 423 -12.95 -0.82 24.15
CA ALA A 423 -12.11 -1.74 23.40
C ALA A 423 -12.83 -2.40 22.22
N VAL A 424 -14.12 -2.76 22.39
CA VAL A 424 -14.95 -3.37 21.35
C VAL A 424 -15.28 -2.34 20.26
N THR A 425 -15.70 -1.15 20.65
CA THR A 425 -16.06 -0.07 19.71
C THR A 425 -14.84 0.38 18.89
N THR A 426 -13.66 0.39 19.50
CA THR A 426 -12.42 0.77 18.81
C THR A 426 -11.95 -0.31 17.83
N ILE A 427 -11.97 -1.59 18.23
CA ILE A 427 -11.51 -2.69 17.37
C ILE A 427 -12.52 -2.95 16.24
N PHE A 428 -13.80 -3.07 16.57
CA PHE A 428 -14.83 -3.50 15.62
C PHE A 428 -15.53 -2.34 14.92
N GLY A 429 -15.74 -1.21 15.59
CA GLY A 429 -16.43 -0.05 15.01
C GLY A 429 -15.56 0.76 14.04
N LYS A 430 -14.23 0.76 14.21
CA LYS A 430 -13.32 1.60 13.42
C LYS A 430 -12.51 0.84 12.36
N SER A 431 -12.45 -0.48 12.41
CA SER A 431 -11.64 -1.27 11.47
C SER A 431 -12.47 -2.29 10.69
N PRO A 432 -13.02 -1.92 9.52
CA PRO A 432 -13.83 -2.81 8.69
C PRO A 432 -13.09 -4.11 8.32
N VAL A 433 -11.79 -4.01 8.14
CA VAL A 433 -10.94 -5.14 7.72
C VAL A 433 -10.78 -6.18 8.83
N VAL A 434 -10.66 -5.74 10.08
CA VAL A 434 -10.57 -6.64 11.25
C VAL A 434 -11.87 -7.43 11.39
N VAL A 435 -13.02 -6.74 11.34
CA VAL A 435 -14.34 -7.40 11.43
C VAL A 435 -14.51 -8.42 10.30
N ALA A 436 -14.26 -8.01 9.06
CA ALA A 436 -14.38 -8.89 7.90
C ALA A 436 -13.47 -10.12 8.01
N THR A 437 -12.24 -9.92 8.51
CA THR A 437 -11.27 -11.03 8.68
C THR A 437 -11.76 -12.03 9.71
N LEU A 438 -12.15 -11.55 10.89
CA LEU A 438 -12.61 -12.43 11.98
C LEU A 438 -13.87 -13.19 11.56
N MET A 439 -14.82 -12.50 10.90
CA MET A 439 -16.01 -13.15 10.37
C MET A 439 -15.71 -14.15 9.28
N ALA A 440 -14.81 -13.85 8.34
CA ALA A 440 -14.43 -14.77 7.28
C ALA A 440 -13.77 -16.04 7.84
N VAL A 441 -12.88 -15.90 8.83
CA VAL A 441 -12.24 -17.04 9.51
C VAL A 441 -13.28 -17.84 10.29
N LEU A 442 -14.14 -17.18 11.07
CA LEU A 442 -15.20 -17.83 11.86
C LEU A 442 -16.14 -18.63 10.95
N LEU A 443 -16.67 -17.99 9.91
CA LEU A 443 -17.57 -18.66 8.96
C LEU A 443 -16.90 -19.81 8.23
N ASN A 444 -15.62 -19.66 7.88
CA ASN A 444 -14.86 -20.74 7.24
C ASN A 444 -14.66 -21.97 8.14
N LEU A 445 -14.62 -21.76 9.48
CA LEU A 445 -14.50 -22.84 10.46
C LEU A 445 -15.85 -23.49 10.76
N VAL A 446 -16.93 -22.71 10.79
CA VAL A 446 -18.28 -23.16 11.20
C VAL A 446 -19.07 -23.75 10.04
N LEU A 447 -18.98 -23.18 8.84
CA LEU A 447 -19.76 -23.65 7.70
C LEU A 447 -19.19 -24.98 7.16
N PRO A 448 -20.07 -25.95 6.88
CA PRO A 448 -19.66 -27.26 6.35
C PRO A 448 -18.89 -27.09 5.02
N ARG A 449 -17.88 -27.91 4.83
CA ARG A 449 -17.16 -27.96 3.56
C ARG A 449 -18.02 -28.67 2.53
N GLU A 450 -18.21 -28.04 1.38
CA GLU A 450 -18.86 -28.71 0.26
C GLU A 450 -17.93 -29.85 -0.23
N GLU A 451 -18.46 -31.05 -0.37
CA GLU A 451 -17.77 -32.14 -1.03
C GLU A 451 -17.50 -31.71 -2.47
N LYS A 452 -16.25 -31.81 -2.92
CA LYS A 452 -15.92 -31.59 -4.32
C LYS A 452 -16.71 -32.61 -5.13
N SER A 453 -17.77 -32.17 -5.79
CA SER A 453 -18.40 -32.94 -6.83
C SER A 453 -17.31 -33.25 -7.87
N GLU A 454 -16.84 -34.49 -7.89
CA GLU A 454 -16.01 -35.00 -8.97
C GLU A 454 -16.83 -34.89 -10.28
N LYS A 455 -16.49 -33.90 -11.09
CA LYS A 455 -16.91 -33.79 -12.48
C LYS A 455 -15.67 -33.81 -13.35
#